data_010497db74901a809c5d7ad7f2563e1e
#
_entry.id   010497db74901a809c5d7ad7f2563e1e
#
_cell.length_a   1.000
_cell.length_b   1.000
_cell.length_c   1.000
_cell.angle_alpha   90.00
_cell.angle_beta   90.00
_cell.angle_gamma   90.00
#
_symmetry.space_group_name_H-M   'P 1'
#
loop_
_entity.id
_entity.type
_entity.pdbx_description
1 polymer ?
#
loop_
_entity_poly.entity_id
_entity_poly.type
_entity_poly.pdbx_seq_one_letter_code
_entity_poly.pdbx_strand_id
1 'polypeptide(L)'
;MDAVTKFDVSEQYILACEDLGELVVIEKDGSALAEAMRKSHNLSGSPRYYELARAAMWAMWRAGAMLRKAESGRGKIKSQPANSFKSNLLEKYNLQKDTAYRWEAISYAPRDEVEKYMDQRATSGQPFKKSEVLKIGKKHRPVDLPLIGSDFKIIHDDLIDADIPDESVDCIITDPPYPREFIGEYEKLSKFAARVLKSGGSCLAMAGQSYLPDVMSGLGKHLNYHWTVSYQTPGGQAVQQWDRNVNTFWKPVLWYVNGKYDGEWVGDVIKSDVNDNDKRFHHWGQSESGMARLVERFSKSGDVICDPFVGGGTTAIAAISRGRQFIGIDKDKEAVGETLMRMEAFNVG
;
A
#
# COMPACT_ATOMS: atom_id res chain seq x y z
N MET A 1 -30.47 -24.44 21.05
CA MET A 1 -30.03 -23.08 21.40
C MET A 1 -29.04 -22.66 20.33
N ASP A 2 -29.42 -21.71 19.53
CA ASP A 2 -28.63 -21.27 18.39
C ASP A 2 -27.31 -20.62 18.86
N ALA A 3 -26.22 -20.78 18.08
CA ALA A 3 -24.90 -20.20 18.38
C ALA A 3 -25.00 -18.67 18.62
N VAL A 4 -25.96 -18.01 17.99
CA VAL A 4 -26.23 -16.55 18.13
C VAL A 4 -26.64 -16.17 19.56
N THR A 5 -27.32 -17.05 20.32
CA THR A 5 -27.77 -16.77 21.68
C THR A 5 -26.69 -16.97 22.75
N LYS A 6 -25.56 -17.61 22.39
CA LYS A 6 -24.43 -17.86 23.30
C LYS A 6 -23.31 -16.83 23.25
N PHE A 7 -23.30 -15.94 22.23
CA PHE A 7 -22.30 -14.92 22.11
C PHE A 7 -22.75 -13.65 22.87
N ASP A 8 -22.36 -13.55 24.11
CA ASP A 8 -22.63 -12.39 24.98
C ASP A 8 -21.33 -11.89 25.58
N VAL A 9 -20.69 -10.93 24.91
CA VAL A 9 -19.41 -10.34 25.33
C VAL A 9 -19.59 -8.84 25.37
N SER A 10 -19.45 -8.26 26.57
CA SER A 10 -19.59 -6.81 26.72
C SER A 10 -18.41 -6.05 26.11
N GLU A 11 -18.67 -4.86 25.61
CA GLU A 11 -17.65 -3.94 25.08
C GLU A 11 -16.55 -3.66 26.13
N GLN A 12 -16.96 -3.42 27.39
CA GLN A 12 -16.02 -3.18 28.48
C GLN A 12 -15.04 -4.34 28.70
N TYR A 13 -15.55 -5.56 28.62
CA TYR A 13 -14.72 -6.76 28.70
C TYR A 13 -13.69 -6.82 27.55
N ILE A 14 -14.13 -6.61 26.30
CA ILE A 14 -13.26 -6.65 25.14
C ILE A 14 -12.14 -5.60 25.25
N LEU A 15 -12.48 -4.37 25.66
CA LEU A 15 -11.51 -3.29 25.77
C LEU A 15 -10.52 -3.47 26.92
N ALA A 16 -10.90 -4.24 27.96
CA ALA A 16 -10.03 -4.61 29.07
C ALA A 16 -9.24 -5.89 28.82
N CYS A 17 -9.60 -6.69 27.81
CA CYS A 17 -8.98 -7.98 27.53
C CYS A 17 -7.47 -7.83 27.25
N GLU A 18 -6.66 -8.70 27.86
CA GLU A 18 -5.20 -8.77 27.71
C GLU A 18 -4.75 -10.06 27.01
N ASP A 19 -5.66 -10.91 26.59
CA ASP A 19 -5.37 -12.13 25.82
C ASP A 19 -5.67 -11.93 24.34
N LEU A 20 -4.61 -11.93 23.53
CA LEU A 20 -4.73 -11.78 22.08
C LEU A 20 -5.51 -12.94 21.44
N GLY A 21 -5.35 -14.15 21.95
CA GLY A 21 -6.06 -15.35 21.45
C GLY A 21 -7.56 -15.24 21.64
N GLU A 22 -7.98 -14.75 22.81
CA GLU A 22 -9.40 -14.52 23.10
C GLU A 22 -9.99 -13.45 22.18
N LEU A 23 -9.27 -12.33 21.92
CA LEU A 23 -9.70 -11.30 21.00
C LEU A 23 -9.81 -11.81 19.54
N VAL A 24 -8.91 -12.71 19.13
CA VAL A 24 -8.99 -13.38 17.82
C VAL A 24 -10.24 -14.21 17.69
N VAL A 25 -10.62 -14.96 18.74
CA VAL A 25 -11.86 -15.76 18.78
C VAL A 25 -13.09 -14.86 18.75
N ILE A 26 -13.13 -13.81 19.57
CA ILE A 26 -14.26 -12.86 19.61
C ILE A 26 -14.46 -12.20 18.24
N GLU A 27 -13.39 -11.77 17.56
CA GLU A 27 -13.48 -11.18 16.22
C GLU A 27 -14.02 -12.19 15.22
N LYS A 28 -13.47 -13.39 15.17
CA LYS A 28 -13.82 -14.42 14.23
C LYS A 28 -15.29 -14.84 14.39
N ASP A 29 -15.71 -15.15 15.60
CA ASP A 29 -17.07 -15.63 15.86
C ASP A 29 -18.10 -14.51 15.73
N GLY A 30 -17.81 -13.32 16.24
CA GLY A 30 -18.68 -12.14 16.08
C GLY A 30 -18.84 -11.73 14.62
N SER A 31 -17.77 -11.75 13.82
CA SER A 31 -17.82 -11.45 12.39
C SER A 31 -18.61 -12.52 11.61
N ALA A 32 -18.41 -13.80 11.92
CA ALA A 32 -19.12 -14.91 11.27
C ALA A 32 -20.64 -14.87 11.56
N LEU A 33 -21.01 -14.64 12.83
CA LEU A 33 -22.41 -14.53 13.24
C LEU A 33 -23.08 -13.29 12.64
N ALA A 34 -22.42 -12.13 12.67
CA ALA A 34 -22.94 -10.92 12.04
C ALA A 34 -23.13 -11.09 10.52
N GLU A 35 -22.21 -11.74 9.84
CA GLU A 35 -22.33 -12.01 8.40
C GLU A 35 -23.45 -13.01 8.09
N ALA A 36 -23.65 -14.04 8.91
CA ALA A 36 -24.77 -14.96 8.78
C ALA A 36 -26.12 -14.23 8.93
N MET A 37 -26.23 -13.32 9.91
CA MET A 37 -27.41 -12.49 10.10
C MET A 37 -27.62 -11.50 8.96
N ARG A 38 -26.55 -10.92 8.40
CA ARG A 38 -26.62 -10.03 7.24
C ARG A 38 -27.16 -10.73 6.00
N LYS A 39 -26.81 -12.00 5.79
CA LYS A 39 -27.33 -12.81 4.68
C LYS A 39 -28.78 -13.24 4.87
N SER A 40 -29.27 -13.26 6.09
CA SER A 40 -30.68 -13.53 6.38
C SER A 40 -31.50 -12.25 6.19
N HIS A 41 -32.41 -12.25 5.22
CA HIS A 41 -33.21 -11.08 4.82
C HIS A 41 -34.00 -10.42 5.97
N ASN A 42 -34.28 -11.15 7.03
CA ASN A 42 -35.09 -10.70 8.17
C ASN A 42 -34.24 -10.20 9.37
N LEU A 43 -32.92 -10.37 9.34
CA LEU A 43 -32.06 -10.11 10.50
C LEU A 43 -30.96 -9.07 10.21
N SER A 44 -30.76 -8.67 8.95
CA SER A 44 -29.83 -7.58 8.60
C SER A 44 -30.38 -6.27 9.15
N GLY A 45 -29.56 -5.59 9.99
CA GLY A 45 -29.99 -4.36 10.65
C GLY A 45 -30.74 -4.53 11.97
N SER A 46 -30.89 -5.78 12.48
CA SER A 46 -31.43 -6.02 13.82
C SER A 46 -30.48 -5.53 14.92
N PRO A 47 -30.98 -5.16 16.12
CA PRO A 47 -30.11 -4.80 17.25
C PRO A 47 -29.01 -5.83 17.50
N ARG A 48 -29.34 -7.11 17.44
CA ARG A 48 -28.39 -8.22 17.66
C ARG A 48 -27.28 -8.27 16.59
N TYR A 49 -27.61 -7.95 15.33
CA TYR A 49 -26.58 -7.80 14.28
C TYR A 49 -25.54 -6.75 14.66
N TYR A 50 -26.01 -5.57 15.12
CA TYR A 50 -25.10 -4.47 15.48
C TYR A 50 -24.28 -4.77 16.74
N GLU A 51 -24.83 -5.48 17.72
CA GLU A 51 -24.08 -5.93 18.90
C GLU A 51 -22.90 -6.84 18.51
N LEU A 52 -23.16 -7.86 17.67
CA LEU A 52 -22.11 -8.76 17.20
C LEU A 52 -21.06 -8.06 16.35
N ALA A 53 -21.50 -7.19 15.46
CA ALA A 53 -20.60 -6.43 14.59
C ALA A 53 -19.74 -5.42 15.39
N ARG A 54 -20.28 -4.80 16.45
CA ARG A 54 -19.54 -3.95 17.39
C ARG A 54 -18.50 -4.76 18.15
N ALA A 55 -18.88 -5.90 18.72
CA ALA A 55 -17.97 -6.76 19.46
C ALA A 55 -16.77 -7.17 18.59
N ALA A 56 -17.02 -7.60 17.35
CA ALA A 56 -15.96 -7.94 16.40
C ALA A 56 -15.06 -6.72 16.06
N MET A 57 -15.64 -5.54 15.90
CA MET A 57 -14.88 -4.30 15.61
C MET A 57 -13.97 -3.91 16.77
N TRP A 58 -14.49 -3.94 18.00
CA TRP A 58 -13.70 -3.64 19.19
C TRP A 58 -12.61 -4.68 19.47
N ALA A 59 -12.89 -5.97 19.19
CA ALA A 59 -11.88 -7.02 19.30
C ALA A 59 -10.71 -6.77 18.33
N MET A 60 -10.97 -6.39 17.07
CA MET A 60 -9.92 -5.99 16.12
C MET A 60 -9.14 -4.78 16.61
N TRP A 61 -9.83 -3.75 17.09
CA TRP A 61 -9.20 -2.53 17.60
C TRP A 61 -8.28 -2.82 18.80
N ARG A 62 -8.77 -3.60 19.74
CA ARG A 62 -8.00 -3.97 20.96
C ARG A 62 -6.82 -4.88 20.62
N ALA A 63 -7.02 -5.91 19.82
CA ALA A 63 -5.96 -6.79 19.35
C ALA A 63 -4.85 -6.03 18.60
N GLY A 64 -5.23 -5.10 17.73
CA GLY A 64 -4.29 -4.22 17.05
C GLY A 64 -3.47 -3.35 18.02
N ALA A 65 -4.11 -2.81 19.05
CA ALA A 65 -3.42 -2.04 20.09
C ALA A 65 -2.41 -2.90 20.90
N MET A 66 -2.71 -4.18 21.12
CA MET A 66 -1.78 -5.13 21.76
C MET A 66 -0.60 -5.47 20.85
N LEU A 67 -0.85 -5.71 19.56
CA LEU A 67 0.20 -5.98 18.58
C LEU A 67 1.18 -4.81 18.46
N ARG A 68 0.70 -3.56 18.48
CA ARG A 68 1.56 -2.35 18.54
C ARG A 68 2.43 -2.30 19.78
N LYS A 69 1.88 -2.61 20.96
CA LYS A 69 2.65 -2.64 22.22
C LYS A 69 3.75 -3.69 22.18
N ALA A 70 3.50 -4.84 21.56
CA ALA A 70 4.49 -5.89 21.39
C ALA A 70 5.70 -5.43 20.55
N GLU A 71 5.51 -4.47 19.64
CA GLU A 71 6.60 -3.84 18.87
C GLU A 71 7.36 -2.79 19.69
N SER A 72 6.67 -1.95 20.45
CA SER A 72 7.30 -0.85 21.22
C SER A 72 8.13 -1.32 22.41
N GLY A 73 7.98 -2.57 22.86
CA GLY A 73 8.81 -3.19 23.92
C GLY A 73 10.29 -3.44 23.54
N ARG A 74 10.71 -3.09 22.36
CA ARG A 74 12.04 -3.33 21.75
C ARG A 74 13.24 -2.69 22.48
N GLY A 75 13.03 -1.76 23.40
CA GLY A 75 14.12 -0.97 24.01
C GLY A 75 14.90 -1.64 25.14
N LYS A 76 14.53 -2.82 25.64
CA LYS A 76 15.07 -3.36 26.91
C LYS A 76 15.74 -4.73 26.89
N ILE A 77 15.74 -5.48 25.76
CA ILE A 77 16.40 -6.81 25.71
C ILE A 77 17.32 -6.88 24.48
N LYS A 78 18.63 -6.71 24.72
CA LYS A 78 19.70 -6.69 23.69
C LYS A 78 20.06 -8.06 23.07
N SER A 79 19.40 -9.16 23.37
CA SER A 79 19.89 -10.52 23.09
C SER A 79 18.99 -11.40 22.18
N GLN A 80 17.87 -10.89 21.66
CA GLN A 80 17.06 -11.64 20.68
C GLN A 80 16.74 -10.77 19.45
N PRO A 81 16.77 -11.33 18.22
CA PRO A 81 16.38 -10.58 17.04
C PRO A 81 14.90 -10.16 17.17
N ALA A 82 14.63 -8.89 16.93
CA ALA A 82 13.32 -8.25 17.11
C ALA A 82 12.15 -8.93 16.36
N ASN A 83 12.47 -9.76 15.37
CA ASN A 83 11.51 -10.47 14.52
C ASN A 83 10.87 -11.70 15.18
N SER A 84 11.41 -12.21 16.29
CA SER A 84 10.93 -13.47 16.86
C SER A 84 9.65 -13.33 17.67
N PHE A 85 9.42 -12.22 18.38
CA PHE A 85 8.31 -12.12 19.31
C PHE A 85 6.96 -11.92 18.61
N LYS A 86 6.87 -10.99 17.66
CA LYS A 86 5.62 -10.76 16.90
C LYS A 86 5.29 -11.94 15.99
N SER A 87 6.28 -12.48 15.24
CA SER A 87 6.08 -13.68 14.43
C SER A 87 5.65 -14.89 15.24
N ASN A 88 6.22 -15.11 16.42
CA ASN A 88 5.80 -16.17 17.33
C ASN A 88 4.35 -15.98 17.81
N LEU A 89 3.92 -14.73 18.08
CA LEU A 89 2.52 -14.44 18.42
C LEU A 89 1.58 -14.73 17.25
N LEU A 90 1.93 -14.31 16.04
CA LEU A 90 1.12 -14.54 14.85
C LEU A 90 0.97 -16.04 14.56
N GLU A 91 2.06 -16.80 14.68
CA GLU A 91 2.07 -18.24 14.51
C GLU A 91 1.25 -18.94 15.61
N LYS A 92 1.48 -18.57 16.88
CA LYS A 92 0.76 -19.12 18.03
C LYS A 92 -0.76 -19.00 17.89
N TYR A 93 -1.25 -17.89 17.36
CA TYR A 93 -2.69 -17.63 17.22
C TYR A 93 -3.20 -17.83 15.79
N ASN A 94 -2.38 -18.39 14.91
CA ASN A 94 -2.71 -18.61 13.49
C ASN A 94 -3.28 -17.36 12.82
N LEU A 95 -2.69 -16.20 13.13
CA LEU A 95 -3.11 -14.91 12.61
C LEU A 95 -2.24 -14.55 11.40
N GLN A 96 -2.88 -14.36 10.26
CA GLN A 96 -2.19 -13.95 9.04
C GLN A 96 -1.57 -12.57 9.21
N LYS A 97 -0.35 -12.36 8.70
CA LYS A 97 0.40 -11.09 8.77
C LYS A 97 -0.45 -9.91 8.31
N ASP A 98 -1.13 -10.04 7.16
CA ASP A 98 -2.04 -9.02 6.61
C ASP A 98 -3.20 -8.65 7.55
N THR A 99 -3.74 -9.65 8.26
CA THR A 99 -4.85 -9.43 9.21
C THR A 99 -4.35 -8.67 10.42
N ALA A 100 -3.24 -9.10 11.02
CA ALA A 100 -2.60 -8.43 12.14
C ALA A 100 -2.32 -6.96 11.83
N TYR A 101 -1.79 -6.72 10.67
CA TYR A 101 -1.45 -5.44 10.13
C TYR A 101 -2.65 -4.49 9.96
N ARG A 102 -3.78 -4.98 9.41
CA ARG A 102 -5.03 -4.21 9.33
C ARG A 102 -5.58 -3.90 10.72
N TRP A 103 -5.45 -4.82 11.67
CA TRP A 103 -5.90 -4.60 13.05
C TRP A 103 -5.04 -3.55 13.76
N GLU A 104 -3.73 -3.55 13.54
CA GLU A 104 -2.85 -2.49 14.03
C GLU A 104 -3.26 -1.12 13.46
N ALA A 105 -3.49 -1.03 12.15
CA ALA A 105 -3.93 0.21 11.53
C ALA A 105 -5.29 0.67 12.09
N ILE A 106 -6.26 -0.23 12.25
CA ILE A 106 -7.56 0.05 12.87
C ILE A 106 -7.39 0.60 14.29
N SER A 107 -6.42 0.11 15.05
CA SER A 107 -6.22 0.50 16.44
C SER A 107 -5.67 1.92 16.65
N TYR A 108 -5.25 2.60 15.59
CA TYR A 108 -4.94 4.04 15.64
C TYR A 108 -6.18 4.93 15.57
N ALA A 109 -7.33 4.40 15.14
CA ALA A 109 -8.57 5.15 15.10
C ALA A 109 -8.99 5.57 16.52
N PRO A 110 -9.27 6.88 16.78
CA PRO A 110 -9.82 7.34 18.05
C PRO A 110 -11.14 6.61 18.34
N ARG A 111 -11.31 6.20 19.60
CA ARG A 111 -12.51 5.43 20.01
C ARG A 111 -13.82 6.18 19.70
N ASP A 112 -13.85 7.47 19.99
CA ASP A 112 -15.00 8.33 19.75
C ASP A 112 -15.36 8.42 18.25
N GLU A 113 -14.39 8.48 17.36
CA GLU A 113 -14.65 8.45 15.90
C GLU A 113 -15.17 7.07 15.44
N VAL A 114 -14.64 5.99 16.00
CA VAL A 114 -15.12 4.63 15.71
C VAL A 114 -16.56 4.44 16.23
N GLU A 115 -16.85 4.88 17.45
CA GLU A 115 -18.20 4.86 18.04
C GLU A 115 -19.16 5.65 17.18
N LYS A 116 -18.82 6.90 16.86
CA LYS A 116 -19.64 7.78 16.02
C LYS A 116 -19.94 7.13 14.65
N TYR A 117 -18.95 6.53 14.03
CA TYR A 117 -19.13 5.79 12.76
C TYR A 117 -20.13 4.64 12.94
N MET A 118 -19.97 3.81 13.97
CA MET A 118 -20.83 2.66 14.21
C MET A 118 -22.27 3.10 14.53
N ASP A 119 -22.45 4.18 15.31
CA ASP A 119 -23.76 4.72 15.63
C ASP A 119 -24.50 5.26 14.41
N GLN A 120 -23.81 6.01 13.57
CA GLN A 120 -24.37 6.52 12.31
C GLN A 120 -24.82 5.37 11.39
N ARG A 121 -24.03 4.32 11.28
CA ARG A 121 -24.36 3.14 10.47
C ARG A 121 -25.56 2.38 11.05
N ALA A 122 -25.59 2.18 12.37
CA ALA A 122 -26.69 1.50 13.04
C ALA A 122 -28.01 2.29 12.89
N THR A 123 -27.98 3.61 13.10
CA THR A 123 -29.14 4.50 12.95
C THR A 123 -29.69 4.49 11.51
N SER A 124 -28.79 4.42 10.51
CA SER A 124 -29.18 4.36 9.08
C SER A 124 -29.52 2.96 8.58
N GLY A 125 -29.52 1.94 9.44
CA GLY A 125 -29.82 0.55 9.06
C GLY A 125 -28.77 -0.08 8.16
N GLN A 126 -27.53 0.47 8.14
CA GLN A 126 -26.47 0.03 7.21
C GLN A 126 -25.39 -0.83 7.91
N PRO A 127 -24.82 -1.83 7.25
CA PRO A 127 -23.79 -2.68 7.84
C PRO A 127 -22.50 -1.92 8.10
N PHE A 128 -21.76 -2.33 9.15
CA PHE A 128 -20.40 -1.81 9.40
C PHE A 128 -19.43 -2.31 8.33
N LYS A 129 -18.52 -1.43 7.91
CA LYS A 129 -17.45 -1.75 6.96
C LYS A 129 -16.10 -1.59 7.66
N LYS A 130 -15.36 -2.69 7.82
CA LYS A 130 -13.99 -2.69 8.38
C LYS A 130 -13.07 -1.72 7.63
N SER A 131 -13.26 -1.58 6.31
CA SER A 131 -12.49 -0.65 5.47
C SER A 131 -12.66 0.82 5.86
N GLU A 132 -13.82 1.23 6.34
CA GLU A 132 -14.01 2.63 6.76
C GLU A 132 -13.32 2.92 8.10
N VAL A 133 -13.38 1.99 9.05
CA VAL A 133 -12.63 2.13 10.32
C VAL A 133 -11.12 2.04 10.07
N LEU A 134 -10.69 1.23 9.11
CA LEU A 134 -9.30 1.19 8.67
C LEU A 134 -8.83 2.54 8.10
N LYS A 135 -9.66 3.24 7.32
CA LYS A 135 -9.35 4.60 6.82
C LYS A 135 -9.20 5.59 7.98
N ILE A 136 -10.11 5.55 8.98
CA ILE A 136 -9.99 6.38 10.18
C ILE A 136 -8.66 6.11 10.88
N GLY A 137 -8.31 4.84 11.11
CA GLY A 137 -7.08 4.46 11.76
C GLY A 137 -5.82 4.90 11.00
N LYS A 138 -5.81 4.75 9.68
CA LYS A 138 -4.71 5.22 8.83
C LYS A 138 -4.50 6.73 8.96
N LYS A 139 -5.56 7.53 8.96
CA LYS A 139 -5.50 8.99 9.13
C LYS A 139 -4.85 9.42 10.45
N HIS A 140 -5.08 8.66 11.53
CA HIS A 140 -4.56 8.96 12.87
C HIS A 140 -3.26 8.24 13.21
N ARG A 141 -2.76 7.40 12.32
CA ARG A 141 -1.48 6.73 12.53
C ARG A 141 -0.35 7.77 12.56
N PRO A 142 0.51 7.78 13.60
CA PRO A 142 1.71 8.58 13.57
C PRO A 142 2.56 8.16 12.36
N VAL A 143 2.90 9.09 11.52
CA VAL A 143 3.94 8.90 10.51
C VAL A 143 5.23 9.28 11.21
N ASP A 144 5.93 8.30 11.79
CA ASP A 144 7.31 8.49 12.20
C ASP A 144 8.13 8.65 10.93
N LEU A 145 8.56 9.88 10.66
CA LEU A 145 9.45 10.23 9.56
C LEU A 145 10.89 10.34 10.10
N PRO A 146 11.86 9.86 9.38
CA PRO A 146 11.91 8.84 8.34
C PRO A 146 12.42 7.50 8.89
N LEU A 147 11.78 6.38 8.57
CA LEU A 147 12.45 5.08 8.69
C LEU A 147 13.55 5.05 7.63
N ILE A 148 14.77 5.36 8.06
CA ILE A 148 15.98 5.08 7.30
C ILE A 148 16.36 3.65 7.67
N GLY A 149 15.95 2.69 6.87
CA GLY A 149 16.62 1.40 6.79
C GLY A 149 17.97 1.63 6.10
N SER A 150 18.95 0.73 6.27
CA SER A 150 20.22 0.82 5.53
C SER A 150 19.99 0.87 4.00
N ASP A 151 18.85 0.35 3.53
CA ASP A 151 18.59 0.08 2.12
C ASP A 151 17.41 0.88 1.52
N PHE A 152 16.63 1.62 2.34
CA PHE A 152 15.53 2.44 1.82
C PHE A 152 15.26 3.72 2.63
N LYS A 153 14.72 4.74 1.92
CA LYS A 153 14.26 6.02 2.49
C LYS A 153 12.86 6.32 1.93
N ILE A 154 11.87 6.59 2.79
CA ILE A 154 10.54 7.03 2.38
C ILE A 154 10.31 8.45 2.89
N ILE A 155 9.91 9.36 1.99
CA ILE A 155 9.81 10.80 2.23
C ILE A 155 8.37 11.23 2.00
N HIS A 156 7.80 11.93 2.98
CA HIS A 156 6.51 12.60 2.84
C HIS A 156 6.75 14.05 2.43
N ASP A 157 6.73 14.31 1.12
CA ASP A 157 6.94 15.64 0.57
C ASP A 157 6.43 15.73 -0.87
N ASP A 158 6.38 16.95 -1.45
CA ASP A 158 6.29 17.10 -2.91
C ASP A 158 7.64 16.73 -3.53
N LEU A 159 7.61 16.08 -4.69
CA LEU A 159 8.83 15.66 -5.39
C LEU A 159 9.80 16.82 -5.68
N ILE A 160 9.30 18.06 -5.83
CA ILE A 160 10.12 19.23 -6.10
C ILE A 160 10.90 19.67 -4.87
N ASP A 161 10.34 19.49 -3.67
CA ASP A 161 10.89 19.95 -2.39
C ASP A 161 11.69 18.85 -1.68
N ALA A 162 11.56 17.59 -2.14
CA ALA A 162 12.21 16.44 -1.52
C ALA A 162 13.75 16.57 -1.53
N ASP A 163 14.35 16.43 -0.33
CA ASP A 163 15.79 16.48 -0.10
C ASP A 163 16.47 15.18 -0.57
N ILE A 164 16.80 15.14 -1.86
CA ILE A 164 17.58 14.08 -2.51
C ILE A 164 18.79 14.75 -3.19
N PRO A 165 20.00 14.23 -2.95
CA PRO A 165 21.20 14.77 -3.58
C PRO A 165 21.13 14.67 -5.12
N ASP A 166 21.72 15.65 -5.78
CA ASP A 166 21.84 15.65 -7.24
C ASP A 166 22.70 14.44 -7.69
N GLU A 167 22.37 13.89 -8.86
CA GLU A 167 23.09 12.78 -9.50
C GLU A 167 23.32 11.56 -8.57
N SER A 168 22.36 11.27 -7.66
CA SER A 168 22.45 10.19 -6.68
C SER A 168 21.62 8.96 -7.02
N VAL A 169 20.70 9.06 -8.00
CA VAL A 169 19.74 8.02 -8.38
C VAL A 169 20.16 7.36 -9.69
N ASP A 170 20.17 6.02 -9.73
CA ASP A 170 20.51 5.27 -10.94
C ASP A 170 19.31 5.13 -11.88
N CYS A 171 18.12 4.89 -11.32
CA CYS A 171 16.90 4.70 -12.10
C CYS A 171 15.67 5.21 -11.35
N ILE A 172 14.79 5.91 -12.05
CA ILE A 172 13.43 6.24 -11.59
C ILE A 172 12.46 5.26 -12.24
N ILE A 173 11.62 4.60 -11.42
CA ILE A 173 10.52 3.75 -11.88
C ILE A 173 9.27 4.19 -11.14
N THR A 174 8.27 4.71 -11.86
CA THR A 174 7.16 5.42 -11.23
C THR A 174 5.86 5.33 -12.01
N ASP A 175 4.73 5.46 -11.30
CA ASP A 175 3.37 5.42 -11.86
C ASP A 175 2.59 6.70 -11.45
N PRO A 176 2.85 7.85 -12.08
CA PRO A 176 2.14 9.09 -11.78
C PRO A 176 0.63 8.98 -12.08
N PRO A 177 -0.22 9.84 -11.49
CA PRO A 177 -1.66 9.84 -11.77
C PRO A 177 -1.96 10.21 -13.24
N TYR A 178 -2.92 9.50 -13.88
CA TYR A 178 -3.23 9.62 -15.31
C TYR A 178 -4.28 10.68 -15.70
N PRO A 179 -5.23 11.11 -14.83
CA PRO A 179 -6.23 12.10 -15.20
C PRO A 179 -5.62 13.38 -15.77
N ARG A 180 -6.38 14.07 -16.65
CA ARG A 180 -5.91 15.24 -17.41
C ARG A 180 -5.36 16.36 -16.54
N GLU A 181 -5.94 16.55 -15.37
CA GLU A 181 -5.53 17.54 -14.37
C GLU A 181 -4.11 17.31 -13.82
N PHE A 182 -3.57 16.09 -13.96
CA PHE A 182 -2.23 15.72 -13.49
C PHE A 182 -1.17 15.72 -14.59
N ILE A 183 -1.48 16.13 -15.82
CA ILE A 183 -0.48 16.16 -16.91
C ILE A 183 0.75 17.02 -16.51
N GLY A 184 0.53 18.11 -15.77
CA GLY A 184 1.61 18.96 -15.26
C GLY A 184 2.60 18.26 -14.32
N GLU A 185 2.22 17.16 -13.68
CA GLU A 185 3.12 16.39 -12.81
C GLU A 185 4.25 15.71 -13.61
N TYR A 186 4.05 15.41 -14.90
CA TYR A 186 5.10 14.83 -15.77
C TYR A 186 6.20 15.84 -16.11
N GLU A 187 5.89 17.13 -16.20
CA GLU A 187 6.92 18.16 -16.32
C GLU A 187 7.72 18.34 -15.02
N LYS A 188 7.02 18.35 -13.87
CA LYS A 188 7.69 18.36 -12.56
C LYS A 188 8.59 17.14 -12.38
N LEU A 189 8.08 15.95 -12.77
CA LEU A 189 8.85 14.70 -12.76
C LEU A 189 10.10 14.83 -13.64
N SER A 190 9.97 15.38 -14.83
CA SER A 190 11.11 15.58 -15.76
C SER A 190 12.19 16.48 -15.15
N LYS A 191 11.79 17.59 -14.53
CA LYS A 191 12.71 18.54 -13.87
C LYS A 191 13.39 17.88 -12.67
N PHE A 192 12.64 17.18 -11.83
CA PHE A 192 13.15 16.42 -10.70
C PHE A 192 14.15 15.34 -11.16
N ALA A 193 13.74 14.52 -12.14
CA ALA A 193 14.56 13.43 -12.66
C ALA A 193 15.88 13.92 -13.28
N ALA A 194 15.86 15.04 -14.02
CA ALA A 194 17.08 15.63 -14.59
C ALA A 194 18.08 16.08 -13.52
N ARG A 195 17.60 16.44 -12.32
CA ARG A 195 18.46 16.81 -11.18
C ARG A 195 19.04 15.60 -10.46
N VAL A 196 18.18 14.61 -10.14
CA VAL A 196 18.60 13.52 -9.24
C VAL A 196 19.21 12.33 -9.95
N LEU A 197 18.87 12.10 -11.23
CA LEU A 197 19.46 11.00 -12.00
C LEU A 197 20.92 11.25 -12.33
N LYS A 198 21.74 10.23 -12.14
CA LYS A 198 23.11 10.18 -12.68
C LYS A 198 23.09 10.38 -14.19
N SER A 199 24.22 10.81 -14.77
CA SER A 199 24.37 10.86 -16.23
C SER A 199 24.16 9.47 -16.83
N GLY A 200 23.30 9.36 -17.85
CA GLY A 200 22.87 8.09 -18.44
C GLY A 200 21.77 7.34 -17.67
N GLY A 201 21.39 7.84 -16.47
CA GLY A 201 20.32 7.26 -15.67
C GLY A 201 18.95 7.32 -16.34
N SER A 202 18.11 6.31 -16.07
CA SER A 202 16.83 6.09 -16.74
C SER A 202 15.65 6.56 -15.90
N CYS A 203 14.67 7.20 -16.54
CA CYS A 203 13.36 7.50 -15.99
C CYS A 203 12.29 6.68 -16.73
N LEU A 204 11.67 5.74 -16.04
CA LEU A 204 10.61 4.87 -16.52
C LEU A 204 9.29 5.34 -15.90
N ALA A 205 8.52 6.12 -16.64
CA ALA A 205 7.25 6.64 -16.19
C ALA A 205 6.08 5.93 -16.87
N MET A 206 5.21 5.29 -16.08
CA MET A 206 3.95 4.78 -16.59
C MET A 206 3.03 5.93 -17.00
N ALA A 207 2.21 5.72 -18.00
CA ALA A 207 1.30 6.74 -18.50
C ALA A 207 -0.01 6.15 -19.01
N GLY A 208 -1.07 6.96 -18.92
CA GLY A 208 -2.32 6.70 -19.64
C GLY A 208 -2.18 7.04 -21.11
N GLN A 209 -2.76 6.22 -21.99
CA GLN A 209 -2.65 6.42 -23.46
C GLN A 209 -3.47 7.61 -23.98
N SER A 210 -4.49 8.07 -23.22
CA SER A 210 -5.41 9.12 -23.68
C SER A 210 -4.75 10.47 -23.94
N TYR A 211 -3.72 10.81 -23.15
CA TYR A 211 -3.01 12.10 -23.19
C TYR A 211 -1.52 11.92 -23.46
N LEU A 212 -1.15 10.85 -24.13
CA LEU A 212 0.25 10.46 -24.33
C LEU A 212 1.12 11.56 -24.98
N PRO A 213 0.64 12.31 -26.02
CA PRO A 213 1.43 13.41 -26.60
C PRO A 213 1.78 14.50 -25.57
N ASP A 214 0.83 14.88 -24.71
CA ASP A 214 1.04 15.92 -23.70
C ASP A 214 2.01 15.44 -22.62
N VAL A 215 1.87 14.19 -22.16
CA VAL A 215 2.77 13.53 -21.21
C VAL A 215 4.19 13.46 -21.77
N MET A 216 4.36 13.02 -23.02
CA MET A 216 5.68 12.96 -23.69
C MET A 216 6.30 14.35 -23.82
N SER A 217 5.50 15.37 -24.15
CA SER A 217 5.95 16.75 -24.20
C SER A 217 6.44 17.25 -22.83
N GLY A 218 5.72 16.92 -21.75
CA GLY A 218 6.12 17.26 -20.38
C GLY A 218 7.45 16.62 -19.98
N LEU A 219 7.59 15.30 -20.18
CA LEU A 219 8.81 14.56 -19.88
C LEU A 219 10.00 15.04 -20.73
N GLY A 220 9.77 15.38 -21.99
CA GLY A 220 10.80 15.81 -22.94
C GLY A 220 11.37 17.21 -22.67
N LYS A 221 10.87 17.96 -21.69
CA LYS A 221 11.39 19.29 -21.38
C LYS A 221 12.79 19.28 -20.77
N HIS A 222 13.12 18.26 -20.00
CA HIS A 222 14.39 18.15 -19.27
C HIS A 222 15.12 16.82 -19.47
N LEU A 223 14.45 15.82 -20.06
CA LEU A 223 15.01 14.50 -20.33
C LEU A 223 14.94 14.15 -21.81
N ASN A 224 15.80 13.25 -22.25
CA ASN A 224 15.81 12.75 -23.63
C ASN A 224 14.92 11.51 -23.76
N TYR A 225 13.94 11.54 -24.70
CA TYR A 225 13.18 10.33 -25.03
C TYR A 225 14.12 9.25 -25.57
N HIS A 226 14.03 8.05 -25.01
CA HIS A 226 14.81 6.91 -25.43
C HIS A 226 13.93 5.86 -26.13
N TRP A 227 12.90 5.37 -25.44
CA TRP A 227 11.97 4.36 -25.98
C TRP A 227 10.62 4.35 -25.27
N THR A 228 9.70 3.48 -25.74
CA THR A 228 8.43 3.15 -25.07
C THR A 228 8.33 1.66 -24.85
N VAL A 229 8.20 1.24 -23.60
CA VAL A 229 8.09 -0.15 -23.17
C VAL A 229 6.63 -0.53 -22.99
N SER A 230 6.22 -1.69 -23.49
CA SER A 230 4.88 -2.24 -23.30
C SER A 230 4.78 -3.00 -21.97
N TYR A 231 3.96 -2.52 -21.05
CA TYR A 231 3.66 -3.20 -19.79
C TYR A 231 2.32 -3.94 -19.90
N GLN A 232 2.35 -5.27 -19.83
CA GLN A 232 1.22 -6.16 -20.02
C GLN A 232 0.88 -6.89 -18.73
N THR A 233 -0.43 -6.93 -18.38
CA THR A 233 -0.97 -7.69 -17.25
C THR A 233 -1.91 -8.79 -17.77
N PRO A 234 -1.40 -9.99 -18.10
CA PRO A 234 -2.22 -11.07 -18.64
C PRO A 234 -3.33 -11.50 -17.67
N GLY A 235 -4.50 -11.87 -18.22
CA GLY A 235 -5.66 -12.26 -17.42
C GLY A 235 -6.50 -11.10 -16.85
N GLY A 236 -6.05 -9.86 -17.02
CA GLY A 236 -6.86 -8.67 -16.73
C GLY A 236 -7.90 -8.41 -17.83
N GLN A 237 -8.99 -7.75 -17.47
CA GLN A 237 -9.94 -7.24 -18.47
C GLN A 237 -9.32 -6.06 -19.22
N ALA A 238 -9.60 -5.97 -20.53
CA ALA A 238 -9.26 -4.79 -21.30
C ALA A 238 -9.90 -3.54 -20.68
N VAL A 239 -9.12 -2.47 -20.57
CA VAL A 239 -9.67 -1.18 -20.14
C VAL A 239 -10.33 -0.54 -21.35
N GLN A 240 -11.65 -0.31 -21.28
CA GLN A 240 -12.41 0.31 -22.35
C GLN A 240 -12.28 1.83 -22.31
N GLN A 241 -11.82 2.40 -23.42
CA GLN A 241 -11.77 3.84 -23.65
C GLN A 241 -12.96 4.21 -24.53
N TRP A 242 -14.11 4.45 -23.91
CA TRP A 242 -15.40 4.66 -24.60
C TRP A 242 -15.36 5.83 -25.57
N ASP A 243 -14.73 6.95 -25.17
CA ASP A 243 -14.63 8.16 -26.01
C ASP A 243 -13.78 7.97 -27.26
N ARG A 244 -13.01 6.87 -27.33
CA ARG A 244 -12.07 6.58 -28.42
C ARG A 244 -12.37 5.26 -29.12
N ASN A 245 -13.36 4.50 -28.66
CA ASN A 245 -13.71 3.18 -29.18
C ASN A 245 -12.53 2.19 -29.20
N VAL A 246 -11.69 2.20 -28.13
CA VAL A 246 -10.50 1.35 -28.02
C VAL A 246 -10.55 0.51 -26.76
N ASN A 247 -10.21 -0.77 -26.87
CA ASN A 247 -9.89 -1.64 -25.75
C ASN A 247 -8.37 -1.70 -25.59
N THR A 248 -7.85 -1.27 -24.42
CA THR A 248 -6.41 -1.29 -24.15
C THR A 248 -6.03 -2.54 -23.38
N PHE A 249 -4.93 -3.20 -23.81
CA PHE A 249 -4.42 -4.45 -23.21
C PHE A 249 -3.04 -4.28 -22.58
N TRP A 250 -2.47 -3.09 -22.64
CA TRP A 250 -1.15 -2.77 -22.12
C TRP A 250 -1.05 -1.31 -21.71
N LYS A 251 -0.11 -1.01 -20.84
CA LYS A 251 0.24 0.37 -20.45
C LYS A 251 1.57 0.75 -21.07
N PRO A 252 1.72 1.98 -21.60
CA PRO A 252 3.04 2.50 -21.97
C PRO A 252 3.84 2.84 -20.71
N VAL A 253 5.09 2.39 -20.69
CA VAL A 253 6.13 2.86 -19.80
C VAL A 253 7.07 3.69 -20.66
N LEU A 254 7.04 5.00 -20.46
CA LEU A 254 7.85 5.93 -21.22
C LEU A 254 9.26 5.94 -20.65
N TRP A 255 10.23 5.59 -21.48
CA TRP A 255 11.63 5.53 -21.09
C TRP A 255 12.35 6.80 -21.59
N TYR A 256 12.71 7.62 -20.63
CA TYR A 256 13.52 8.83 -20.83
C TYR A 256 14.87 8.67 -20.12
N VAL A 257 15.88 9.45 -20.54
CA VAL A 257 17.23 9.33 -20.03
C VAL A 257 17.81 10.72 -19.72
N ASN A 258 18.53 10.83 -18.61
CA ASN A 258 19.33 12.01 -18.30
C ASN A 258 20.66 11.96 -19.09
N GLY A 259 20.71 12.66 -20.21
CA GLY A 259 21.85 12.59 -21.15
C GLY A 259 21.71 11.47 -22.19
N LYS A 260 22.65 10.53 -22.27
CA LYS A 260 22.69 9.45 -23.24
C LYS A 260 22.75 8.10 -22.50
N TYR A 261 21.87 7.19 -22.89
CA TYR A 261 21.92 5.80 -22.41
C TYR A 261 23.11 5.04 -23.03
N ASP A 262 23.92 4.43 -22.19
CA ASP A 262 25.08 3.61 -22.57
C ASP A 262 25.04 2.19 -21.96
N GLY A 263 23.85 1.80 -21.42
CA GLY A 263 23.64 0.50 -20.80
C GLY A 263 23.45 -0.66 -21.79
N GLU A 264 23.02 -1.80 -21.26
CA GLU A 264 22.82 -3.03 -22.02
C GLU A 264 21.56 -2.98 -22.90
N TRP A 265 21.48 -3.89 -23.88
CA TRP A 265 20.30 -4.07 -24.70
C TRP A 265 19.11 -4.55 -23.87
N VAL A 266 17.97 -3.89 -24.01
CA VAL A 266 16.77 -4.17 -23.24
C VAL A 266 15.60 -4.53 -24.16
N GLY A 267 14.89 -5.62 -23.87
CA GLY A 267 13.65 -5.94 -24.56
C GLY A 267 12.49 -5.04 -24.08
N ASP A 268 11.66 -4.56 -24.99
CA ASP A 268 10.63 -3.54 -24.77
C ASP A 268 9.27 -4.08 -24.35
N VAL A 269 9.16 -5.34 -23.93
CA VAL A 269 7.93 -5.94 -23.41
C VAL A 269 8.14 -6.48 -21.99
N ILE A 270 7.36 -5.96 -21.07
CA ILE A 270 7.24 -6.45 -19.70
C ILE A 270 5.87 -7.14 -19.56
N LYS A 271 5.86 -8.37 -19.03
CA LYS A 271 4.63 -9.09 -18.72
C LYS A 271 4.62 -9.44 -17.24
N SER A 272 3.54 -9.13 -16.54
CA SER A 272 3.31 -9.64 -15.19
C SER A 272 2.87 -11.10 -15.22
N ASP A 273 2.81 -11.72 -14.04
CA ASP A 273 2.13 -13.00 -13.89
C ASP A 273 0.62 -12.82 -14.01
N VAL A 274 -0.12 -13.92 -14.27
CA VAL A 274 -1.56 -13.86 -14.47
C VAL A 274 -2.26 -13.49 -13.16
N ASN A 275 -3.16 -12.49 -13.20
CA ASN A 275 -3.98 -12.05 -12.05
C ASN A 275 -3.18 -11.60 -10.82
N ASP A 276 -2.00 -11.04 -11.02
CA ASP A 276 -1.07 -10.59 -9.99
C ASP A 276 -1.30 -9.14 -9.54
N ASN A 277 -2.45 -8.55 -9.82
CA ASN A 277 -2.78 -7.19 -9.38
C ASN A 277 -3.23 -7.19 -7.92
N ASP A 278 -2.34 -6.85 -7.00
CA ASP A 278 -2.68 -6.72 -5.58
C ASP A 278 -3.34 -5.37 -5.28
N LYS A 279 -4.67 -5.35 -5.27
CA LYS A 279 -5.48 -4.19 -4.88
C LYS A 279 -5.76 -4.09 -3.38
N ARG A 280 -5.16 -4.98 -2.57
CA ARG A 280 -5.43 -5.04 -1.11
C ARG A 280 -4.87 -3.85 -0.37
N PHE A 281 -3.76 -3.28 -0.85
CA PHE A 281 -3.06 -2.17 -0.20
C PHE A 281 -3.39 -0.82 -0.82
N HIS A 282 -3.61 -0.75 -2.12
CA HIS A 282 -3.99 0.49 -2.80
C HIS A 282 -5.00 0.21 -3.91
N HIS A 283 -5.99 1.11 -4.10
CA HIS A 283 -7.05 0.95 -5.12
C HIS A 283 -6.48 0.85 -6.56
N TRP A 284 -5.33 1.45 -6.79
CA TRP A 284 -4.59 1.47 -8.06
C TRP A 284 -3.31 0.63 -8.04
N GLY A 285 -3.21 -0.34 -7.10
CA GLY A 285 -2.01 -1.17 -6.94
C GLY A 285 -1.54 -1.80 -8.25
N GLN A 286 -0.24 -1.71 -8.53
CA GLN A 286 0.40 -2.35 -9.67
C GLN A 286 0.69 -3.83 -9.36
N SER A 287 0.92 -4.62 -10.43
CA SER A 287 1.37 -6.00 -10.32
C SER A 287 2.77 -6.07 -9.71
N GLU A 288 2.95 -6.85 -8.65
CA GLU A 288 4.26 -7.03 -8.01
C GLU A 288 5.26 -7.70 -8.96
N SER A 289 4.86 -8.77 -9.66
CA SER A 289 5.74 -9.46 -10.60
C SER A 289 6.14 -8.59 -11.80
N GLY A 290 5.19 -7.77 -12.29
CA GLY A 290 5.45 -6.86 -13.39
C GLY A 290 6.42 -5.73 -12.99
N MET A 291 6.23 -5.13 -11.81
CA MET A 291 7.12 -4.11 -11.28
C MET A 291 8.51 -4.69 -10.99
N ALA A 292 8.56 -5.89 -10.45
CA ALA A 292 9.79 -6.63 -10.23
C ALA A 292 10.61 -6.81 -11.51
N ARG A 293 9.96 -7.19 -12.61
CA ARG A 293 10.61 -7.34 -13.92
C ARG A 293 11.10 -6.02 -14.50
N LEU A 294 10.41 -4.90 -14.24
CA LEU A 294 10.92 -3.57 -14.57
C LEU A 294 12.20 -3.28 -13.80
N VAL A 295 12.21 -3.46 -12.49
CA VAL A 295 13.39 -3.26 -11.65
C VAL A 295 14.56 -4.10 -12.12
N GLU A 296 14.37 -5.41 -12.33
CA GLU A 296 15.43 -6.32 -12.78
C GLU A 296 16.01 -5.94 -14.13
N ARG A 297 15.17 -5.46 -15.05
CA ARG A 297 15.56 -5.18 -16.43
C ARG A 297 16.29 -3.85 -16.58
N PHE A 298 15.95 -2.86 -15.75
CA PHE A 298 16.44 -1.49 -15.91
C PHE A 298 17.41 -1.06 -14.80
N SER A 299 17.81 -2.00 -13.94
CA SER A 299 18.78 -1.73 -12.87
C SER A 299 19.60 -2.96 -12.51
N LYS A 300 20.71 -2.74 -11.78
CA LYS A 300 21.58 -3.77 -11.23
C LYS A 300 21.45 -3.84 -9.70
N SER A 301 21.87 -4.95 -9.10
CA SER A 301 21.96 -5.03 -7.63
C SER A 301 22.88 -3.95 -7.09
N GLY A 302 22.44 -3.28 -6.03
CA GLY A 302 23.14 -2.13 -5.43
C GLY A 302 22.76 -0.76 -6.00
N ASP A 303 22.06 -0.70 -7.15
CA ASP A 303 21.57 0.55 -7.72
C ASP A 303 20.53 1.23 -6.80
N VAL A 304 20.48 2.55 -6.84
CA VAL A 304 19.47 3.37 -6.16
C VAL A 304 18.26 3.56 -7.09
N ILE A 305 17.13 2.98 -6.74
CA ILE A 305 15.84 3.18 -7.42
C ILE A 305 15.05 4.27 -6.69
N CYS A 306 14.47 5.19 -7.45
CA CYS A 306 13.57 6.21 -6.89
C CYS A 306 12.16 6.09 -7.50
N ASP A 307 11.13 6.21 -6.64
CA ASP A 307 9.74 6.35 -7.05
C ASP A 307 9.16 7.62 -6.40
N PRO A 308 9.04 8.73 -7.15
CA PRO A 308 8.51 9.99 -6.62
C PRO A 308 6.97 10.05 -6.54
N PHE A 309 6.27 8.94 -6.82
CA PHE A 309 4.83 8.73 -6.63
C PHE A 309 4.61 7.34 -6.02
N VAL A 310 5.25 7.08 -4.87
CA VAL A 310 5.43 5.73 -4.32
C VAL A 310 4.12 5.02 -3.96
N GLY A 311 3.06 5.77 -3.68
CA GLY A 311 1.72 5.24 -3.42
C GLY A 311 1.71 4.12 -2.37
N GLY A 312 1.24 2.93 -2.74
CA GLY A 312 1.21 1.74 -1.87
C GLY A 312 2.51 0.92 -1.80
N GLY A 313 3.65 1.43 -2.33
CA GLY A 313 4.97 0.85 -2.14
C GLY A 313 5.28 -0.41 -2.99
N THR A 314 4.59 -0.65 -4.10
CA THR A 314 4.87 -1.82 -4.96
C THR A 314 6.27 -1.76 -5.55
N THR A 315 6.71 -0.57 -5.99
CA THR A 315 8.07 -0.34 -6.50
C THR A 315 9.11 -0.55 -5.39
N ALA A 316 8.80 -0.12 -4.15
CA ALA A 316 9.69 -0.29 -3.00
C ALA A 316 9.98 -1.78 -2.72
N ILE A 317 8.92 -2.61 -2.61
CA ILE A 317 9.05 -4.05 -2.41
C ILE A 317 9.82 -4.69 -3.57
N ALA A 318 9.50 -4.31 -4.81
CA ALA A 318 10.18 -4.83 -6.00
C ALA A 318 11.69 -4.52 -5.99
N ALA A 319 12.09 -3.31 -5.60
CA ALA A 319 13.49 -2.89 -5.53
C ALA A 319 14.26 -3.62 -4.42
N ILE A 320 13.76 -3.56 -3.18
CA ILE A 320 14.45 -4.14 -2.02
C ILE A 320 14.55 -5.67 -2.12
N SER A 321 13.48 -6.35 -2.55
CA SER A 321 13.51 -7.82 -2.72
C SER A 321 14.54 -8.30 -3.75
N ARG A 322 15.11 -7.39 -4.52
CA ARG A 322 16.10 -7.67 -5.56
C ARG A 322 17.48 -7.05 -5.28
N GLY A 323 17.70 -6.62 -4.04
CA GLY A 323 19.00 -6.07 -3.59
C GLY A 323 19.32 -4.70 -4.16
N ARG A 324 18.31 -3.87 -4.46
CA ARG A 324 18.45 -2.47 -4.80
C ARG A 324 18.23 -1.61 -3.57
N GLN A 325 18.83 -0.43 -3.52
CA GLN A 325 18.46 0.62 -2.59
C GLN A 325 17.22 1.35 -3.11
N PHE A 326 16.40 1.91 -2.22
CA PHE A 326 15.15 2.52 -2.62
C PHE A 326 14.90 3.89 -1.97
N ILE A 327 14.43 4.84 -2.77
CA ILE A 327 13.92 6.12 -2.30
C ILE A 327 12.49 6.28 -2.80
N GLY A 328 11.52 6.39 -1.88
CA GLY A 328 10.13 6.66 -2.21
C GLY A 328 9.72 8.05 -1.74
N ILE A 329 8.94 8.76 -2.55
CA ILE A 329 8.36 10.05 -2.20
C ILE A 329 6.87 9.98 -2.47
N ASP A 330 6.08 10.59 -1.61
CA ASP A 330 4.67 10.89 -1.90
C ASP A 330 4.23 12.11 -1.09
N LYS A 331 3.40 12.95 -1.70
CA LYS A 331 2.76 14.09 -1.02
C LYS A 331 1.57 13.67 -0.17
N ASP A 332 1.04 12.46 -0.39
CA ASP A 332 -0.05 11.88 0.38
C ASP A 332 0.49 11.13 1.59
N LYS A 333 0.20 11.65 2.78
CA LYS A 333 0.57 11.04 4.05
C LYS A 333 0.04 9.62 4.23
N GLU A 334 -1.15 9.32 3.69
CA GLU A 334 -1.71 7.97 3.76
C GLU A 334 -0.90 6.99 2.91
N ALA A 335 -0.53 7.40 1.69
CA ALA A 335 0.32 6.62 0.80
C ALA A 335 1.70 6.32 1.41
N VAL A 336 2.35 7.34 1.99
CA VAL A 336 3.61 7.16 2.74
C VAL A 336 3.44 6.17 3.88
N GLY A 337 2.36 6.32 4.68
CA GLY A 337 2.04 5.39 5.76
C GLY A 337 1.82 3.95 5.27
N GLU A 338 1.13 3.75 4.15
CA GLU A 338 0.93 2.43 3.53
C GLU A 338 2.25 1.80 3.09
N THR A 339 3.10 2.58 2.43
CA THR A 339 4.41 2.11 1.98
C THR A 339 5.29 1.71 3.15
N LEU A 340 5.42 2.55 4.18
CA LEU A 340 6.20 2.24 5.38
C LEU A 340 5.73 0.95 6.03
N MET A 341 4.43 0.81 6.16
CA MET A 341 3.81 -0.38 6.70
C MET A 341 4.19 -1.63 5.90
N ARG A 342 4.13 -1.56 4.62
CA ARG A 342 4.43 -2.68 3.73
C ARG A 342 5.91 -3.05 3.76
N MET A 343 6.79 -2.05 3.85
CA MET A 343 8.23 -2.23 3.99
C MET A 343 8.60 -2.88 5.33
N GLU A 344 7.98 -2.47 6.44
CA GLU A 344 8.14 -3.11 7.74
C GLU A 344 7.73 -4.59 7.69
N ALA A 345 6.55 -4.89 7.13
CA ALA A 345 6.08 -6.26 6.97
C ALA A 345 7.01 -7.11 6.12
N PHE A 346 7.60 -6.54 5.07
CA PHE A 346 8.55 -7.21 4.20
C PHE A 346 9.89 -7.50 4.90
N ASN A 347 10.44 -6.55 5.66
CA ASN A 347 11.70 -6.72 6.40
C ASN A 347 11.59 -7.69 7.59
N VAL A 348 10.39 -8.04 8.02
CA VAL A 348 10.10 -9.01 9.11
C VAL A 348 9.99 -10.44 8.57
N GLY A 349 9.97 -10.67 7.28
CA GLY A 349 9.90 -11.97 6.59
C GLY A 349 11.22 -12.46 6.13
#